data_e5cf8e68f376cd7a97b22fef1e30b4b2
#
_entry.id   e5cf8e68f376cd7a97b22fef1e30b4b2
#
_cell.length_a   1.000
_cell.length_b   1.000
_cell.length_c   1.000
_cell.angle_alpha   90.00
_cell.angle_beta   90.00
_cell.angle_gamma   90.00
#
_symmetry.space_group_name_H-M   'P 1'
#
loop_
_entity.id
_entity.type
_entity.pdbx_description
1 polymer ?
#
loop_
_entity_poly.entity_id
_entity_poly.type
_entity_poly.pdbx_seq_one_letter_code
_entity_poly.pdbx_strand_id
1 'polypeptide(L)'
;MKQETIVMIVGAGPAGIATSACLNLLSIPNIVLEREDCYASLWQKKAYDRLKLHLAKNFCQLPHMPFPLSAPTFVPKNMFVQYLKNYVYHFNVDPLYQRSVESAWYDKSAQKWVVTAQNNVSGLVEEYVSEFLVVATGENSEGFIPNVYGLDTFKGLVIHSSEYENGKTFGDKDVLVVGAGNSGMEIAYDLCNWGAQTSVVVRSPIHVLNKELVQLGMYFLKYIRCTIVDKMVLVLSKLLYGDLGRFGIQRPLKGPFLLKKKQGDHLSLMLEQFQRLKQETLRQFDAIVFATGFKSTVRKWLKEDGGLFNEKGMPKHKSPNHWKGENGLYCVGFASAGLFGISNDAKNIANDIFRIVDGK
;
A
#
# COMPACT_ATOMS: atom_id res chain seq x y z
N MET A 1 12.67 -16.69 -24.92
CA MET A 1 13.50 -15.58 -25.45
C MET A 1 14.21 -14.93 -24.26
N LYS A 2 15.50 -14.64 -24.42
CA LYS A 2 16.30 -13.97 -23.38
C LYS A 2 16.38 -12.48 -23.74
N GLN A 3 15.97 -11.61 -22.82
CA GLN A 3 16.05 -10.15 -22.98
C GLN A 3 17.03 -9.57 -21.95
N GLU A 4 17.82 -8.60 -22.35
CA GLU A 4 18.83 -7.98 -21.48
C GLU A 4 18.57 -6.47 -21.34
N THR A 5 18.75 -5.94 -20.13
CA THR A 5 18.62 -4.52 -19.81
C THR A 5 19.59 -4.14 -18.69
N ILE A 6 19.79 -2.85 -18.43
CA ILE A 6 20.57 -2.38 -17.29
C ILE A 6 19.77 -2.60 -16.00
N VAL A 7 18.50 -2.20 -15.95
CA VAL A 7 17.68 -2.29 -14.74
C VAL A 7 16.41 -3.09 -15.02
N MET A 8 16.17 -4.12 -14.21
CA MET A 8 14.91 -4.84 -14.18
C MET A 8 14.07 -4.35 -13.01
N ILE A 9 12.80 -4.01 -13.25
CA ILE A 9 11.85 -3.57 -12.23
C ILE A 9 10.70 -4.57 -12.18
N VAL A 10 10.42 -5.14 -11.01
CA VAL A 10 9.33 -6.10 -10.81
C VAL A 10 8.16 -5.42 -10.12
N GLY A 11 7.06 -5.23 -10.86
CA GLY A 11 5.83 -4.57 -10.47
C GLY A 11 5.67 -3.17 -11.05
N ALA A 12 4.52 -2.89 -11.70
CA ALA A 12 4.14 -1.58 -12.25
C ALA A 12 3.12 -0.84 -11.35
N GLY A 13 3.19 -1.03 -10.05
CA GLY A 13 2.52 -0.16 -9.08
C GLY A 13 3.10 1.27 -9.10
N PRO A 14 2.54 2.21 -8.30
CA PRO A 14 3.09 3.56 -8.19
C PRO A 14 4.61 3.60 -7.93
N ALA A 15 5.14 2.60 -7.22
CA ALA A 15 6.57 2.46 -6.93
C ALA A 15 7.40 2.14 -8.17
N GLY A 16 6.97 1.14 -8.96
CA GLY A 16 7.69 0.73 -10.18
C GLY A 16 7.64 1.80 -11.25
N ILE A 17 6.47 2.39 -11.52
CA ILE A 17 6.36 3.47 -12.52
C ILE A 17 7.15 4.72 -12.11
N ALA A 18 7.21 5.05 -10.81
CA ALA A 18 8.02 6.17 -10.32
C ALA A 18 9.52 5.92 -10.50
N THR A 19 9.98 4.69 -10.25
CA THR A 19 11.38 4.32 -10.43
C THR A 19 11.76 4.32 -11.91
N SER A 20 10.93 3.72 -12.78
CA SER A 20 11.13 3.74 -14.22
C SER A 20 11.19 5.18 -14.77
N ALA A 21 10.27 6.06 -14.32
CA ALA A 21 10.26 7.46 -14.69
C ALA A 21 11.58 8.18 -14.32
N CYS A 22 12.09 7.95 -13.10
CA CYS A 22 13.36 8.53 -12.66
C CYS A 22 14.54 8.00 -13.48
N LEU A 23 14.54 6.72 -13.86
CA LEU A 23 15.59 6.11 -14.71
C LEU A 23 15.50 6.65 -16.14
N ASN A 24 14.30 6.80 -16.69
CA ASN A 24 14.09 7.35 -18.04
C ASN A 24 14.62 8.79 -18.14
N LEU A 25 14.42 9.63 -17.11
CA LEU A 25 14.98 10.98 -17.05
C LEU A 25 16.52 11.00 -17.05
N LEU A 26 17.14 9.93 -16.56
CA LEU A 26 18.60 9.74 -16.57
C LEU A 26 19.09 8.93 -17.78
N SER A 27 18.19 8.63 -18.73
CA SER A 27 18.49 7.82 -19.92
C SER A 27 19.05 6.42 -19.60
N ILE A 28 18.64 5.82 -18.48
CA ILE A 28 19.05 4.48 -18.07
C ILE A 28 18.02 3.46 -18.58
N PRO A 29 18.43 2.52 -19.47
CA PRO A 29 17.55 1.46 -19.98
C PRO A 29 16.98 0.61 -18.86
N ASN A 30 15.66 0.44 -18.86
CA ASN A 30 14.98 -0.37 -17.85
C ASN A 30 13.77 -1.11 -18.46
N ILE A 31 13.44 -2.27 -17.90
CA ILE A 31 12.25 -3.05 -18.24
C ILE A 31 11.42 -3.19 -16.97
N VAL A 32 10.12 -2.92 -17.07
CA VAL A 32 9.16 -3.09 -15.97
C VAL A 32 8.28 -4.29 -16.27
N LEU A 33 8.29 -5.31 -15.40
CA LEU A 33 7.40 -6.49 -15.50
C LEU A 33 6.19 -6.30 -14.59
N GLU A 34 4.99 -6.50 -15.14
CA GLU A 34 3.73 -6.43 -14.39
C GLU A 34 2.87 -7.65 -14.68
N ARG A 35 2.40 -8.32 -13.62
CA ARG A 35 1.57 -9.52 -13.72
C ARG A 35 0.16 -9.26 -14.24
N GLU A 36 -0.37 -8.08 -13.95
CA GLU A 36 -1.71 -7.68 -14.39
C GLU A 36 -1.64 -7.07 -15.80
N ASP A 37 -2.80 -6.80 -16.39
CA ASP A 37 -2.95 -6.19 -17.72
C ASP A 37 -2.87 -4.65 -17.69
N CYS A 38 -2.59 -4.06 -16.54
CA CYS A 38 -2.50 -2.62 -16.35
C CYS A 38 -1.52 -2.24 -15.24
N TYR A 39 -0.93 -1.04 -15.32
CA TYR A 39 -0.17 -0.45 -14.22
C TYR A 39 -1.10 -0.11 -13.04
N ALA A 40 -0.53 0.01 -11.84
CA ALA A 40 -1.24 0.38 -10.63
C ALA A 40 -2.56 -0.38 -10.41
N SER A 41 -2.57 -1.67 -10.73
CA SER A 41 -3.74 -2.55 -10.72
C SER A 41 -4.50 -2.54 -9.39
N LEU A 42 -3.80 -2.39 -8.26
CA LEU A 42 -4.43 -2.24 -6.96
C LEU A 42 -5.38 -1.03 -6.91
N TRP A 43 -5.01 0.09 -7.55
CA TRP A 43 -5.83 1.30 -7.62
C TRP A 43 -6.92 1.24 -8.68
N GLN A 44 -6.62 0.64 -9.83
CA GLN A 44 -7.56 0.56 -10.93
C GLN A 44 -8.65 -0.50 -10.70
N LYS A 45 -8.27 -1.69 -10.17
CA LYS A 45 -9.15 -2.86 -10.10
C LYS A 45 -9.60 -3.24 -8.68
N LYS A 46 -8.76 -2.97 -7.65
CA LYS A 46 -8.97 -3.52 -6.30
C LYS A 46 -9.27 -2.46 -5.23
N ALA A 47 -9.34 -1.20 -5.62
CA ALA A 47 -9.71 -0.12 -4.74
C ALA A 47 -11.21 0.16 -4.81
N TYR A 48 -11.88 0.32 -3.67
CA TYR A 48 -13.31 0.64 -3.60
C TYR A 48 -13.60 2.06 -4.11
N ASP A 49 -14.82 2.30 -4.58
CA ASP A 49 -15.20 3.50 -5.35
C ASP A 49 -15.00 4.81 -4.59
N ARG A 50 -15.35 4.85 -3.30
CA ARG A 50 -15.22 6.07 -2.49
C ARG A 50 -13.81 6.36 -1.98
N LEU A 51 -12.81 5.48 -2.27
CA LEU A 51 -11.46 5.65 -1.77
C LEU A 51 -10.88 7.02 -2.14
N LYS A 52 -10.32 7.69 -1.14
CA LYS A 52 -9.51 8.90 -1.30
C LYS A 52 -8.13 8.66 -0.71
N LEU A 53 -7.13 9.34 -1.23
CA LEU A 53 -5.83 9.35 -0.59
C LEU A 53 -5.97 9.79 0.88
N HIS A 54 -5.40 9.02 1.79
CA HIS A 54 -5.52 9.26 3.23
C HIS A 54 -4.65 10.43 3.72
N LEU A 55 -3.66 10.84 2.92
CA LEU A 55 -2.82 11.99 3.18
C LEU A 55 -3.13 13.10 2.17
N ALA A 56 -2.85 14.35 2.57
CA ALA A 56 -2.97 15.50 1.68
C ALA A 56 -2.10 15.34 0.43
N LYS A 57 -2.57 15.87 -0.71
CA LYS A 57 -1.92 15.71 -2.03
C LYS A 57 -0.42 16.02 -2.05
N ASN A 58 0.02 17.00 -1.26
CA ASN A 58 1.44 17.38 -1.17
C ASN A 58 2.35 16.28 -0.59
N PHE A 59 1.78 15.28 0.10
CA PHE A 59 2.49 14.10 0.61
C PHE A 59 2.29 12.86 -0.25
N CYS A 60 1.58 13.00 -1.37
CA CYS A 60 1.18 11.86 -2.21
C CYS A 60 1.66 11.99 -3.66
N GLN A 61 2.34 13.05 -4.01
CA GLN A 61 2.86 13.24 -5.36
C GLN A 61 4.06 12.33 -5.65
N LEU A 62 4.11 11.81 -6.88
CA LEU A 62 5.25 11.06 -7.38
C LEU A 62 6.39 12.03 -7.81
N PRO A 63 7.62 11.52 -8.01
CA PRO A 63 8.77 12.34 -8.42
C PRO A 63 8.48 13.16 -9.67
N HIS A 64 8.97 14.38 -9.71
CA HIS A 64 9.01 15.27 -10.88
C HIS A 64 7.65 15.73 -11.45
N MET A 65 6.52 15.26 -10.89
CA MET A 65 5.19 15.69 -11.34
C MET A 65 4.25 15.94 -10.15
N PRO A 66 3.97 17.20 -9.79
CA PRO A 66 3.01 17.52 -8.74
C PRO A 66 1.57 17.30 -9.20
N PHE A 67 0.64 17.17 -8.24
CA PHE A 67 -0.79 17.24 -8.56
C PHE A 67 -1.17 18.64 -9.08
N PRO A 68 -2.17 18.73 -9.96
CA PRO A 68 -2.71 20.02 -10.38
C PRO A 68 -3.17 20.87 -9.18
N LEU A 69 -3.06 22.18 -9.29
CA LEU A 69 -3.52 23.11 -8.22
C LEU A 69 -5.00 22.93 -7.92
N SER A 70 -5.81 22.64 -8.95
CA SER A 70 -7.26 22.38 -8.84
C SER A 70 -7.61 21.06 -8.15
N ALA A 71 -6.65 20.13 -7.96
CA ALA A 71 -6.94 18.88 -7.26
C ALA A 71 -7.28 19.14 -5.79
N PRO A 72 -8.28 18.42 -5.23
CA PRO A 72 -8.64 18.56 -3.81
C PRO A 72 -7.49 18.08 -2.90
N THR A 73 -7.51 18.52 -1.64
CA THR A 73 -6.50 18.14 -0.63
C THR A 73 -6.37 16.63 -0.50
N PHE A 74 -7.50 15.92 -0.42
CA PHE A 74 -7.57 14.46 -0.38
C PHE A 74 -8.09 13.96 -1.71
N VAL A 75 -7.17 13.53 -2.56
CA VAL A 75 -7.43 13.16 -3.96
C VAL A 75 -8.28 11.88 -4.03
N PRO A 76 -9.45 11.89 -4.70
CA PRO A 76 -10.24 10.67 -4.90
C PRO A 76 -9.57 9.69 -5.87
N LYS A 77 -9.95 8.40 -5.75
CA LYS A 77 -9.43 7.28 -6.55
C LYS A 77 -9.35 7.60 -8.05
N ASN A 78 -10.45 8.06 -8.63
CA ASN A 78 -10.53 8.36 -10.06
C ASN A 78 -9.53 9.45 -10.52
N MET A 79 -9.38 10.51 -9.73
CA MET A 79 -8.40 11.55 -10.02
C MET A 79 -6.95 11.06 -9.82
N PHE A 80 -6.72 10.18 -8.85
CA PHE A 80 -5.42 9.57 -8.65
C PHE A 80 -5.06 8.62 -9.80
N VAL A 81 -5.98 7.78 -10.26
CA VAL A 81 -5.78 6.93 -11.43
C VAL A 81 -5.50 7.77 -12.69
N GLN A 82 -6.23 8.88 -12.89
CA GLN A 82 -5.95 9.79 -14.00
C GLN A 82 -4.57 10.46 -13.88
N TYR A 83 -4.16 10.85 -12.67
CA TYR A 83 -2.82 11.36 -12.40
C TYR A 83 -1.74 10.33 -12.77
N LEU A 84 -1.92 9.06 -12.40
CA LEU A 84 -0.99 7.98 -12.75
C LEU A 84 -0.94 7.74 -14.27
N LYS A 85 -2.09 7.85 -14.95
CA LYS A 85 -2.14 7.76 -16.43
C LYS A 85 -1.30 8.86 -17.08
N ASN A 86 -1.47 10.09 -16.62
CA ASN A 86 -0.70 11.23 -17.13
C ASN A 86 0.79 11.07 -16.81
N TYR A 87 1.12 10.51 -15.64
CA TYR A 87 2.48 10.26 -15.20
C TYR A 87 3.18 9.24 -16.09
N VAL A 88 2.56 8.09 -16.33
CA VAL A 88 3.09 7.02 -17.21
C VAL A 88 3.34 7.57 -18.61
N TYR A 89 2.39 8.31 -19.18
CA TYR A 89 2.53 8.92 -20.50
C TYR A 89 3.65 9.97 -20.55
N HIS A 90 3.70 10.89 -19.57
CA HIS A 90 4.65 12.00 -19.54
C HIS A 90 6.11 11.53 -19.44
N PHE A 91 6.36 10.45 -18.70
CA PHE A 91 7.71 9.91 -18.48
C PHE A 91 8.03 8.71 -19.37
N ASN A 92 7.19 8.40 -20.37
CA ASN A 92 7.39 7.27 -21.30
C ASN A 92 7.66 5.95 -20.57
N VAL A 93 6.87 5.65 -19.52
CA VAL A 93 6.96 4.39 -18.80
C VAL A 93 6.14 3.35 -19.56
N ASP A 94 6.79 2.26 -20.00
CA ASP A 94 6.16 1.21 -20.83
C ASP A 94 6.34 -0.17 -20.18
N PRO A 95 5.44 -0.58 -19.26
CA PRO A 95 5.53 -1.88 -18.63
C PRO A 95 5.15 -3.03 -19.57
N LEU A 96 5.87 -4.14 -19.47
CA LEU A 96 5.46 -5.42 -20.05
C LEU A 96 4.40 -6.04 -19.14
N TYR A 97 3.14 -5.93 -19.59
CA TYR A 97 1.98 -6.44 -18.84
C TYR A 97 1.83 -7.94 -18.98
N GLN A 98 1.09 -8.55 -18.05
CA GLN A 98 0.78 -9.98 -17.99
C GLN A 98 2.05 -10.86 -17.93
N ARG A 99 3.09 -10.37 -17.25
CA ARG A 99 4.34 -11.06 -16.94
C ARG A 99 4.41 -11.32 -15.44
N SER A 100 4.06 -12.55 -15.04
CA SER A 100 4.16 -13.00 -13.66
C SER A 100 5.57 -13.49 -13.36
N VAL A 101 6.33 -12.73 -12.58
CA VAL A 101 7.67 -13.16 -12.16
C VAL A 101 7.55 -14.35 -11.22
N GLU A 102 8.18 -15.48 -11.59
CA GLU A 102 8.18 -16.73 -10.84
C GLU A 102 9.45 -16.90 -10.00
N SER A 103 10.58 -16.43 -10.53
CA SER A 103 11.83 -16.45 -9.78
C SER A 103 12.79 -15.34 -10.20
N ALA A 104 13.62 -14.92 -9.26
CA ALA A 104 14.78 -14.07 -9.51
C ALA A 104 15.93 -14.51 -8.61
N TRP A 105 17.14 -14.58 -9.17
CA TRP A 105 18.37 -14.92 -8.45
C TRP A 105 19.55 -14.15 -9.05
N TYR A 106 20.61 -14.02 -8.27
CA TYR A 106 21.86 -13.39 -8.72
C TYR A 106 22.84 -14.44 -9.20
N ASP A 107 23.21 -14.40 -10.48
CA ASP A 107 24.28 -15.22 -11.05
C ASP A 107 25.64 -14.62 -10.70
N LYS A 108 26.34 -15.23 -9.77
CA LYS A 108 27.65 -14.77 -9.30
C LYS A 108 28.73 -14.86 -10.37
N SER A 109 28.61 -15.78 -11.32
CA SER A 109 29.56 -15.97 -12.41
C SER A 109 29.45 -14.90 -13.46
N ALA A 110 28.22 -14.54 -13.83
CA ALA A 110 27.90 -13.49 -14.78
C ALA A 110 27.82 -12.10 -14.12
N GLN A 111 27.78 -12.03 -12.79
CA GLN A 111 27.53 -10.81 -12.01
C GLN A 111 26.25 -10.08 -12.45
N LYS A 112 25.19 -10.84 -12.71
CA LYS A 112 23.90 -10.34 -13.21
C LYS A 112 22.73 -11.00 -12.49
N TRP A 113 21.62 -10.28 -12.45
CA TRP A 113 20.33 -10.80 -12.05
C TRP A 113 19.70 -11.56 -13.21
N VAL A 114 19.17 -12.74 -12.92
CA VAL A 114 18.36 -13.54 -13.82
C VAL A 114 16.95 -13.59 -13.30
N VAL A 115 15.99 -13.20 -14.10
CA VAL A 115 14.55 -13.14 -13.75
C VAL A 115 13.79 -14.01 -14.74
N THR A 116 13.01 -14.96 -14.24
CA THR A 116 12.05 -15.74 -15.04
C THR A 116 10.64 -15.26 -14.79
N ALA A 117 9.90 -15.06 -15.86
CA ALA A 117 8.51 -14.66 -15.79
C ALA A 117 7.64 -15.49 -16.75
N GLN A 118 6.47 -15.87 -16.28
CA GLN A 118 5.45 -16.46 -17.14
C GLN A 118 4.69 -15.37 -17.87
N ASN A 119 4.62 -15.48 -19.19
CA ASN A 119 3.72 -14.69 -20.00
C ASN A 119 2.31 -15.28 -19.91
N ASN A 120 1.41 -14.61 -19.20
CA ASN A 120 0.06 -15.12 -18.92
C ASN A 120 -0.84 -15.18 -20.16
N VAL A 121 -0.44 -14.56 -21.27
CA VAL A 121 -1.18 -14.63 -22.56
C VAL A 121 -0.79 -15.85 -23.36
N SER A 122 0.54 -16.07 -23.51
CA SER A 122 1.06 -17.17 -24.35
C SER A 122 1.33 -18.44 -23.56
N GLY A 123 1.38 -18.38 -22.23
CA GLY A 123 1.80 -19.47 -21.34
C GLY A 123 3.31 -19.78 -21.40
N LEU A 124 4.10 -19.02 -22.17
CA LEU A 124 5.54 -19.24 -22.30
C LEU A 124 6.31 -18.61 -21.14
N VAL A 125 7.40 -19.27 -20.75
CA VAL A 125 8.36 -18.71 -19.80
C VAL A 125 9.37 -17.86 -20.55
N GLU A 126 9.53 -16.62 -20.10
CA GLU A 126 10.46 -15.63 -20.62
C GLU A 126 11.60 -15.44 -19.60
N GLU A 127 12.85 -15.29 -20.09
CA GLU A 127 14.02 -15.02 -19.24
C GLU A 127 14.55 -13.60 -19.51
N TYR A 128 14.83 -12.89 -18.43
CA TYR A 128 15.39 -11.54 -18.43
C TYR A 128 16.67 -11.49 -17.62
N VAL A 129 17.64 -10.68 -18.11
CA VAL A 129 18.92 -10.51 -17.44
C VAL A 129 19.21 -9.04 -17.25
N SER A 130 19.73 -8.64 -16.07
CA SER A 130 20.03 -7.25 -15.76
C SER A 130 21.20 -7.10 -14.79
N GLU A 131 21.82 -5.93 -14.79
CA GLU A 131 22.85 -5.58 -13.80
C GLU A 131 22.23 -5.24 -12.45
N PHE A 132 21.05 -4.60 -12.47
CA PHE A 132 20.33 -4.17 -11.28
C PHE A 132 18.90 -4.74 -11.24
N LEU A 133 18.45 -5.11 -10.03
CA LEU A 133 17.09 -5.58 -9.81
C LEU A 133 16.38 -4.66 -8.81
N VAL A 134 15.22 -4.13 -9.18
CA VAL A 134 14.35 -3.30 -8.32
C VAL A 134 13.08 -4.06 -7.99
N VAL A 135 12.90 -4.38 -6.71
CA VAL A 135 11.69 -4.98 -6.17
C VAL A 135 10.66 -3.87 -5.92
N ALA A 136 9.65 -3.79 -6.78
CA ALA A 136 8.58 -2.78 -6.74
C ALA A 136 7.18 -3.39 -6.54
N THR A 137 7.11 -4.65 -6.06
CA THR A 137 5.86 -5.37 -5.83
C THR A 137 5.04 -4.83 -4.67
N GLY A 138 5.65 -4.00 -3.81
CA GLY A 138 5.02 -3.32 -2.69
C GLY A 138 4.73 -4.21 -1.49
N GLU A 139 4.46 -3.55 -0.36
CA GLU A 139 4.10 -4.19 0.91
C GLU A 139 2.67 -4.74 0.92
N ASN A 140 1.81 -4.27 0.01
CA ASN A 140 0.39 -4.60 -0.09
C ASN A 140 0.07 -5.43 -1.35
N SER A 141 0.81 -6.49 -1.61
CA SER A 141 0.72 -7.25 -2.88
C SER A 141 -0.44 -8.25 -2.92
N GLU A 142 -0.80 -8.83 -1.78
CA GLU A 142 -1.81 -9.89 -1.67
C GLU A 142 -2.66 -9.67 -0.42
N GLY A 143 -4.00 -9.68 -0.59
CA GLY A 143 -4.96 -9.58 0.51
C GLY A 143 -4.80 -10.75 1.49
N PHE A 144 -4.95 -10.48 2.78
CA PHE A 144 -4.78 -11.47 3.83
C PHE A 144 -6.07 -11.70 4.61
N ILE A 145 -6.68 -12.86 4.44
CA ILE A 145 -7.74 -13.37 5.32
C ILE A 145 -7.09 -14.31 6.33
N PRO A 146 -7.20 -14.05 7.65
CA PRO A 146 -6.66 -14.95 8.66
C PRO A 146 -7.40 -16.29 8.66
N ASN A 147 -6.74 -17.36 9.09
CA ASN A 147 -7.42 -18.62 9.34
C ASN A 147 -8.30 -18.46 10.59
N VAL A 148 -9.61 -18.52 10.39
CA VAL A 148 -10.61 -18.41 11.46
C VAL A 148 -11.36 -19.73 11.51
N TYR A 149 -11.40 -20.35 12.72
CA TYR A 149 -12.11 -21.61 12.92
C TYR A 149 -13.58 -21.46 12.56
N GLY A 150 -14.12 -22.37 11.75
CA GLY A 150 -15.51 -22.39 11.30
C GLY A 150 -15.86 -21.40 10.17
N LEU A 151 -14.92 -20.65 9.64
CA LEU A 151 -15.18 -19.73 8.52
C LEU A 151 -15.62 -20.47 7.26
N ASP A 152 -15.13 -21.68 7.04
CA ASP A 152 -15.49 -22.57 5.95
C ASP A 152 -16.95 -23.07 6.01
N THR A 153 -17.56 -23.04 7.20
CA THR A 153 -18.98 -23.40 7.40
C THR A 153 -19.93 -22.21 7.25
N PHE A 154 -19.42 -21.01 7.17
CA PHE A 154 -20.23 -19.81 6.99
C PHE A 154 -20.91 -19.81 5.62
N LYS A 155 -22.25 -19.61 5.61
CA LYS A 155 -23.07 -19.71 4.38
C LYS A 155 -23.21 -18.39 3.62
N GLY A 156 -22.84 -17.27 4.25
CA GLY A 156 -22.89 -15.95 3.65
C GLY A 156 -21.67 -15.65 2.77
N LEU A 157 -21.62 -14.44 2.27
CA LEU A 157 -20.49 -13.96 1.44
C LEU A 157 -19.26 -13.66 2.31
N VAL A 158 -18.10 -14.21 1.93
CA VAL A 158 -16.79 -13.88 2.55
C VAL A 158 -15.91 -13.23 1.50
N ILE A 159 -15.50 -11.98 1.72
CA ILE A 159 -14.61 -11.26 0.82
C ILE A 159 -13.49 -10.55 1.59
N HIS A 160 -12.36 -10.34 0.93
CA HIS A 160 -11.33 -9.42 1.39
C HIS A 160 -11.66 -7.98 0.94
N SER A 161 -11.17 -6.98 1.66
CA SER A 161 -11.36 -5.55 1.31
C SER A 161 -10.91 -5.15 -0.10
N SER A 162 -10.04 -5.94 -0.74
CA SER A 162 -9.62 -5.76 -2.14
C SER A 162 -10.65 -6.22 -3.17
N GLU A 163 -11.69 -6.91 -2.74
CA GLU A 163 -12.81 -7.39 -3.57
C GLU A 163 -14.09 -6.56 -3.33
N TYR A 164 -14.05 -5.68 -2.33
CA TYR A 164 -15.14 -4.76 -2.05
C TYR A 164 -15.10 -3.57 -3.01
N GLU A 165 -16.17 -3.33 -3.74
CA GLU A 165 -16.29 -2.17 -4.64
C GLU A 165 -17.09 -1.03 -4.00
N ASN A 166 -18.29 -1.32 -3.53
CA ASN A 166 -19.20 -0.39 -2.86
C ASN A 166 -20.30 -1.13 -2.09
N GLY A 167 -21.05 -0.41 -1.26
CA GLY A 167 -22.11 -0.99 -0.41
C GLY A 167 -23.42 -1.29 -1.13
N LYS A 168 -23.57 -0.99 -2.42
CA LYS A 168 -24.85 -1.07 -3.16
C LYS A 168 -25.53 -2.45 -3.07
N THR A 169 -24.75 -3.53 -3.11
CA THR A 169 -25.28 -4.91 -3.05
C THR A 169 -25.55 -5.42 -1.64
N PHE A 170 -25.27 -4.60 -0.62
CA PHE A 170 -25.39 -4.93 0.79
C PHE A 170 -26.54 -4.20 1.51
N GLY A 171 -27.36 -3.44 0.80
CA GLY A 171 -28.54 -2.78 1.38
C GLY A 171 -29.40 -3.80 2.14
N ASP A 172 -29.91 -3.42 3.32
CA ASP A 172 -30.72 -4.22 4.23
C ASP A 172 -30.07 -5.53 4.73
N LYS A 173 -28.76 -5.75 4.48
CA LYS A 173 -28.02 -6.93 4.96
C LYS A 173 -27.27 -6.64 6.25
N ASP A 174 -27.12 -7.68 7.07
CA ASP A 174 -26.24 -7.70 8.22
C ASP A 174 -24.81 -8.01 7.78
N VAL A 175 -23.89 -7.02 7.86
CA VAL A 175 -22.51 -7.14 7.39
C VAL A 175 -21.51 -6.97 8.53
N LEU A 176 -20.61 -7.94 8.64
CA LEU A 176 -19.48 -7.89 9.59
C LEU A 176 -18.21 -7.42 8.89
N VAL A 177 -17.64 -6.31 9.32
CA VAL A 177 -16.31 -5.84 8.88
C VAL A 177 -15.27 -6.23 9.90
N VAL A 178 -14.29 -7.04 9.51
CA VAL A 178 -13.20 -7.49 10.39
C VAL A 178 -11.97 -6.64 10.18
N GLY A 179 -11.65 -5.79 11.17
CA GLY A 179 -10.53 -4.86 11.13
C GLY A 179 -10.96 -3.40 11.12
N ALA A 180 -10.27 -2.60 11.93
CA ALA A 180 -10.54 -1.17 12.13
C ALA A 180 -9.42 -0.26 11.60
N GLY A 181 -8.70 -0.72 10.56
CA GLY A 181 -7.78 0.12 9.78
C GLY A 181 -8.55 1.10 8.88
N ASN A 182 -7.82 1.90 8.09
CA ASN A 182 -8.43 2.88 7.19
C ASN A 182 -9.48 2.24 6.27
N SER A 183 -9.13 1.12 5.62
CA SER A 183 -10.05 0.42 4.72
C SER A 183 -11.28 -0.12 5.46
N GLY A 184 -11.10 -0.75 6.63
CA GLY A 184 -12.22 -1.30 7.41
C GLY A 184 -13.21 -0.22 7.83
N MET A 185 -12.71 0.91 8.28
CA MET A 185 -13.54 2.04 8.72
C MET A 185 -14.24 2.73 7.54
N GLU A 186 -13.56 2.92 6.41
CA GLU A 186 -14.18 3.52 5.21
C GLU A 186 -15.22 2.58 4.57
N ILE A 187 -14.96 1.28 4.55
CA ILE A 187 -15.92 0.26 4.07
C ILE A 187 -17.14 0.20 4.98
N ALA A 188 -16.95 0.16 6.31
CA ALA A 188 -18.06 0.14 7.25
C ALA A 188 -18.94 1.39 7.12
N TYR A 189 -18.35 2.56 6.94
CA TYR A 189 -19.08 3.80 6.68
C TYR A 189 -19.84 3.76 5.35
N ASP A 190 -19.22 3.21 4.29
CA ASP A 190 -19.88 3.05 2.99
C ASP A 190 -21.09 2.12 3.08
N LEU A 191 -20.92 0.98 3.73
CA LEU A 191 -22.01 0.03 3.98
C LEU A 191 -23.19 0.68 4.70
N CYS A 192 -22.93 1.45 5.78
CA CYS A 192 -23.98 2.19 6.49
C CYS A 192 -24.71 3.18 5.59
N ASN A 193 -24.00 3.90 4.71
CA ASN A 193 -24.62 4.85 3.77
C ASN A 193 -25.51 4.16 2.73
N TRP A 194 -25.27 2.89 2.45
CA TRP A 194 -26.09 2.07 1.56
C TRP A 194 -27.19 1.29 2.29
N GLY A 195 -27.39 1.53 3.61
CA GLY A 195 -28.47 0.92 4.38
C GLY A 195 -28.15 -0.44 4.99
N ALA A 196 -26.90 -0.90 4.92
CA ALA A 196 -26.50 -2.16 5.56
C ALA A 196 -26.43 -2.01 7.09
N GLN A 197 -26.86 -3.04 7.80
CA GLN A 197 -26.67 -3.17 9.27
C GLN A 197 -25.23 -3.61 9.53
N THR A 198 -24.35 -2.63 9.78
CA THR A 198 -22.91 -2.87 9.79
C THR A 198 -22.37 -3.04 11.21
N SER A 199 -21.58 -4.09 11.42
CA SER A 199 -20.83 -4.33 12.65
C SER A 199 -19.32 -4.36 12.35
N VAL A 200 -18.49 -3.86 13.28
CA VAL A 200 -17.03 -3.83 13.09
C VAL A 200 -16.34 -4.56 14.24
N VAL A 201 -15.45 -5.50 13.91
CA VAL A 201 -14.56 -6.14 14.87
C VAL A 201 -13.29 -5.33 15.04
N VAL A 202 -13.06 -4.84 16.25
CA VAL A 202 -11.88 -4.06 16.63
C VAL A 202 -11.04 -4.86 17.61
N ARG A 203 -9.95 -5.48 17.13
CA ARG A 203 -9.07 -6.33 17.95
C ARG A 203 -8.15 -5.55 18.88
N SER A 204 -7.62 -4.45 18.40
CA SER A 204 -6.57 -3.69 19.11
C SER A 204 -7.04 -2.28 19.44
N PRO A 205 -6.51 -1.64 20.50
CA PRO A 205 -6.77 -0.24 20.77
C PRO A 205 -6.46 0.65 19.57
N ILE A 206 -7.33 1.62 19.28
CA ILE A 206 -7.23 2.50 18.11
C ILE A 206 -7.30 3.99 18.51
N HIS A 207 -6.64 4.83 17.72
CA HIS A 207 -6.87 6.28 17.73
C HIS A 207 -7.89 6.64 16.66
N VAL A 208 -8.94 7.33 17.04
CA VAL A 208 -9.94 7.86 16.10
C VAL A 208 -9.61 9.31 15.81
N LEU A 209 -9.23 9.59 14.57
CA LEU A 209 -8.85 10.91 14.09
C LEU A 209 -9.50 11.16 12.72
N ASN A 210 -9.94 12.39 12.47
CA ASN A 210 -10.34 12.79 11.13
C ASN A 210 -9.12 13.19 10.26
N LYS A 211 -9.33 13.29 8.96
CA LYS A 211 -8.27 13.62 8.00
C LYS A 211 -7.64 14.99 8.27
N GLU A 212 -8.43 15.95 8.73
CA GLU A 212 -8.02 17.30 9.06
C GLU A 212 -7.07 17.34 10.26
N LEU A 213 -7.36 16.58 11.33
CA LEU A 213 -6.45 16.44 12.48
C LEU A 213 -5.14 15.76 12.09
N VAL A 214 -5.20 14.76 11.20
CA VAL A 214 -3.99 14.11 10.67
C VAL A 214 -3.15 15.09 9.86
N GLN A 215 -3.78 15.85 8.97
CA GLN A 215 -3.10 16.89 8.17
C GLN A 215 -2.45 17.95 9.06
N LEU A 216 -3.20 18.46 10.04
CA LEU A 216 -2.70 19.45 11.01
C LEU A 216 -1.48 18.89 11.77
N GLY A 217 -1.59 17.67 12.27
CA GLY A 217 -0.48 17.01 12.95
C GLY A 217 0.74 16.83 12.06
N MET A 218 0.57 16.38 10.81
CA MET A 218 1.67 16.26 9.85
C MET A 218 2.34 17.61 9.52
N TYR A 219 1.56 18.69 9.47
CA TYR A 219 2.11 20.03 9.29
C TYR A 219 3.01 20.42 10.46
N PHE A 220 2.56 20.23 11.69
CA PHE A 220 3.32 20.57 12.89
C PHE A 220 4.53 19.67 13.13
N LEU A 221 4.52 18.42 12.65
CA LEU A 221 5.68 17.52 12.75
C LEU A 221 6.93 18.03 12.01
N LYS A 222 6.78 19.02 11.11
CA LYS A 222 7.92 19.67 10.45
C LYS A 222 8.70 20.58 11.40
N TYR A 223 8.04 21.11 12.44
CA TYR A 223 8.57 22.15 13.32
C TYR A 223 8.63 21.75 14.79
N ILE A 224 7.78 20.79 15.20
CA ILE A 224 7.57 20.45 16.61
C ILE A 224 7.85 18.95 16.83
N ARG A 225 8.32 18.60 18.03
CA ARG A 225 8.60 17.21 18.42
C ARG A 225 7.31 16.37 18.38
N CYS A 226 7.41 15.15 17.86
CA CYS A 226 6.30 14.21 17.68
C CYS A 226 5.44 14.01 18.96
N THR A 227 6.07 13.93 20.14
CA THR A 227 5.36 13.76 21.42
C THR A 227 4.46 14.93 21.78
N ILE A 228 4.81 16.16 21.38
CA ILE A 228 4.00 17.36 21.62
C ILE A 228 2.83 17.38 20.64
N VAL A 229 3.10 17.10 19.36
CA VAL A 229 2.06 17.01 18.32
C VAL A 229 1.03 15.92 18.66
N ASP A 230 1.48 14.77 19.13
CA ASP A 230 0.61 13.68 19.59
C ASP A 230 -0.34 14.13 20.70
N LYS A 231 0.20 14.80 21.74
CA LYS A 231 -0.64 15.33 22.83
C LYS A 231 -1.68 16.34 22.32
N MET A 232 -1.28 17.27 21.47
CA MET A 232 -2.16 18.28 20.90
C MET A 232 -3.29 17.65 20.08
N VAL A 233 -2.96 16.73 19.18
CA VAL A 233 -3.95 16.03 18.33
C VAL A 233 -4.90 15.16 19.18
N LEU A 234 -4.42 14.52 20.25
CA LEU A 234 -5.26 13.73 21.14
C LEU A 234 -6.22 14.60 21.96
N VAL A 235 -5.80 15.77 22.42
CA VAL A 235 -6.68 16.73 23.08
C VAL A 235 -7.78 17.20 22.13
N LEU A 236 -7.42 17.62 20.92
CA LEU A 236 -8.38 18.02 19.90
C LEU A 236 -9.34 16.88 19.52
N SER A 237 -8.84 15.65 19.38
CA SER A 237 -9.68 14.49 19.15
C SER A 237 -10.67 14.24 20.29
N LYS A 238 -10.24 14.43 21.55
CA LYS A 238 -11.12 14.28 22.72
C LYS A 238 -12.20 15.38 22.76
N LEU A 239 -11.86 16.59 22.38
CA LEU A 239 -12.84 17.70 22.29
C LEU A 239 -13.88 17.46 21.19
N LEU A 240 -13.46 16.93 20.03
CA LEU A 240 -14.37 16.65 18.92
C LEU A 240 -15.29 15.45 19.14
N TYR A 241 -14.75 14.37 19.73
CA TYR A 241 -15.43 13.06 19.77
C TYR A 241 -15.79 12.61 21.18
N GLY A 242 -15.42 13.36 22.19
CA GLY A 242 -15.68 13.03 23.59
C GLY A 242 -14.92 11.77 24.05
N ASP A 243 -15.51 11.08 25.04
CA ASP A 243 -14.98 9.83 25.54
C ASP A 243 -15.46 8.63 24.72
N LEU A 244 -14.55 8.04 23.97
CA LEU A 244 -14.82 6.85 23.14
C LEU A 244 -14.92 5.56 23.99
N GLY A 245 -14.48 5.59 25.25
CA GLY A 245 -14.58 4.44 26.16
C GLY A 245 -16.02 3.99 26.36
N ARG A 246 -16.99 4.93 26.35
CA ARG A 246 -18.43 4.62 26.41
C ARG A 246 -18.94 3.76 25.24
N PHE A 247 -18.23 3.77 24.11
CA PHE A 247 -18.51 2.91 22.96
C PHE A 247 -17.65 1.64 22.96
N GLY A 248 -16.89 1.37 24.03
CA GLY A 248 -16.00 0.22 24.14
C GLY A 248 -14.70 0.35 23.35
N ILE A 249 -14.41 1.52 22.79
CA ILE A 249 -13.18 1.77 22.03
C ILE A 249 -12.07 2.15 23.00
N GLN A 250 -11.05 1.30 23.10
CA GLN A 250 -9.85 1.59 23.88
C GLN A 250 -8.86 2.40 23.08
N ARG A 251 -8.22 3.39 23.71
CA ARG A 251 -7.14 4.18 23.09
C ARG A 251 -5.77 3.59 23.43
N PRO A 252 -4.83 3.56 22.47
CA PRO A 252 -3.45 3.18 22.76
C PRO A 252 -2.79 4.15 23.75
N LEU A 253 -1.83 3.63 24.53
CA LEU A 253 -1.03 4.46 25.46
C LEU A 253 -0.07 5.42 24.73
N LYS A 254 0.40 5.05 23.53
CA LYS A 254 1.28 5.88 22.69
C LYS A 254 0.45 6.75 21.76
N GLY A 255 0.94 7.95 21.47
CA GLY A 255 0.29 8.87 20.55
C GLY A 255 0.27 8.36 19.09
N PRO A 256 -0.64 8.87 18.25
CA PRO A 256 -0.90 8.33 16.92
C PRO A 256 0.30 8.40 15.97
N PHE A 257 1.06 9.49 15.96
CA PHE A 257 2.23 9.65 15.10
C PHE A 257 3.45 8.87 15.61
N LEU A 258 3.57 8.72 16.93
CA LEU A 258 4.61 7.90 17.54
C LEU A 258 4.39 6.41 17.26
N LEU A 259 3.15 5.95 17.25
CA LEU A 259 2.77 4.58 16.87
C LEU A 259 3.10 4.33 15.40
N LYS A 260 2.71 5.22 14.49
CA LYS A 260 3.01 5.12 13.06
C LYS A 260 4.51 5.02 12.81
N LYS A 261 5.33 5.80 13.53
CA LYS A 261 6.79 5.74 13.45
C LYS A 261 7.40 4.40 13.90
N LYS A 262 6.73 3.69 14.86
CA LYS A 262 7.27 2.45 15.46
C LYS A 262 6.72 1.16 14.84
N GLN A 263 5.49 1.14 14.34
CA GLN A 263 4.78 -0.08 13.95
C GLN A 263 4.33 -0.14 12.49
N GLY A 264 4.43 0.98 11.73
CA GLY A 264 3.95 1.02 10.35
C GLY A 264 2.42 0.94 10.20
N ASP A 265 1.66 0.87 11.31
CA ASP A 265 0.23 0.54 11.29
C ASP A 265 -0.70 1.56 11.95
N HIS A 266 -1.81 1.76 11.29
CA HIS A 266 -3.17 2.11 11.72
C HIS A 266 -3.39 3.47 12.39
N LEU A 267 -3.51 4.47 11.53
CA LEU A 267 -4.27 5.66 11.83
C LEU A 267 -5.70 5.44 11.31
N SER A 268 -6.62 5.03 12.18
CA SER A 268 -8.02 4.81 11.78
C SER A 268 -8.75 6.13 11.60
N LEU A 269 -9.34 6.32 10.42
CA LEU A 269 -10.23 7.43 10.12
C LEU A 269 -11.62 7.13 10.66
N MET A 270 -12.31 8.15 11.15
CA MET A 270 -13.53 8.01 11.92
C MET A 270 -14.80 7.78 11.12
N LEU A 271 -15.70 7.01 11.70
CA LEU A 271 -17.12 6.91 11.33
C LEU A 271 -18.00 7.57 12.39
N GLU A 272 -19.08 8.21 11.96
CA GLU A 272 -20.01 8.93 12.83
C GLU A 272 -20.99 8.02 13.61
N GLN A 273 -21.08 6.73 13.29
CA GLN A 273 -22.00 5.81 13.95
C GLN A 273 -21.34 4.48 14.33
N PHE A 274 -21.08 4.28 15.64
CA PHE A 274 -20.73 3.00 16.22
C PHE A 274 -21.87 2.48 17.10
N GLN A 275 -22.43 1.31 16.78
CA GLN A 275 -23.22 0.55 17.72
C GLN A 275 -22.36 -0.53 18.37
N ARG A 276 -22.34 -0.57 19.70
CA ARG A 276 -21.67 -1.60 20.48
C ARG A 276 -22.48 -2.87 20.42
N LEU A 277 -21.91 -3.96 19.88
CA LEU A 277 -22.43 -5.30 20.14
C LEU A 277 -22.13 -5.65 21.61
N LYS A 278 -23.18 -5.96 22.39
CA LYS A 278 -23.02 -6.56 23.71
C LYS A 278 -22.38 -7.94 23.55
N GLN A 279 -21.46 -8.28 24.43
CA GLN A 279 -20.54 -9.41 24.35
C GLN A 279 -21.17 -10.82 24.34
N GLU A 280 -22.51 -10.95 24.47
CA GLU A 280 -23.21 -12.22 24.67
C GLU A 280 -24.38 -12.48 23.68
N THR A 281 -24.56 -11.69 22.64
CA THR A 281 -25.63 -11.93 21.67
C THR A 281 -25.05 -12.61 20.41
N LEU A 282 -25.48 -13.84 20.16
CA LEU A 282 -25.32 -14.49 18.86
C LEU A 282 -26.03 -13.62 17.80
N ARG A 283 -25.29 -13.16 16.81
CA ARG A 283 -25.80 -12.39 15.69
C ARG A 283 -25.49 -13.12 14.39
N GLN A 284 -26.46 -13.25 13.53
CA GLN A 284 -26.27 -13.77 12.18
C GLN A 284 -25.82 -12.64 11.27
N PHE A 285 -25.00 -12.98 10.29
CA PHE A 285 -24.52 -12.07 9.26
C PHE A 285 -24.75 -12.66 7.89
N ASP A 286 -25.06 -11.81 6.91
CA ASP A 286 -25.18 -12.18 5.51
C ASP A 286 -23.83 -12.14 4.79
N ALA A 287 -22.91 -11.29 5.28
CA ALA A 287 -21.58 -11.14 4.71
C ALA A 287 -20.51 -10.80 5.76
N ILE A 288 -19.28 -11.22 5.47
CA ILE A 288 -18.08 -10.86 6.21
C ILE A 288 -17.08 -10.21 5.25
N VAL A 289 -16.66 -8.97 5.56
CA VAL A 289 -15.64 -8.25 4.83
C VAL A 289 -14.36 -8.20 5.67
N PHE A 290 -13.34 -8.91 5.24
CA PHE A 290 -12.03 -8.90 5.90
C PHE A 290 -11.20 -7.69 5.46
N ALA A 291 -11.08 -6.68 6.30
CA ALA A 291 -10.18 -5.54 6.16
C ALA A 291 -8.91 -5.75 7.00
N THR A 292 -8.32 -6.93 6.87
CA THR A 292 -7.22 -7.45 7.70
C THR A 292 -5.84 -7.17 7.11
N GLY A 293 -5.78 -6.33 6.08
CA GLY A 293 -4.55 -5.88 5.45
C GLY A 293 -4.01 -6.85 4.40
N PHE A 294 -2.76 -6.64 4.03
CA PHE A 294 -2.11 -7.31 2.93
C PHE A 294 -0.78 -7.93 3.37
N LYS A 295 -0.21 -8.79 2.52
CA LYS A 295 1.12 -9.37 2.67
C LYS A 295 1.98 -9.06 1.45
N SER A 296 3.28 -8.93 1.68
CA SER A 296 4.27 -8.88 0.61
C SER A 296 4.44 -10.25 -0.03
N THR A 297 4.59 -10.30 -1.35
CA THR A 297 4.82 -11.52 -2.13
C THR A 297 6.29 -11.74 -2.48
N VAL A 298 7.19 -10.89 -2.03
CA VAL A 298 8.63 -10.95 -2.38
C VAL A 298 9.22 -12.34 -2.16
N ARG A 299 8.90 -12.99 -1.03
CA ARG A 299 9.40 -14.33 -0.70
C ARG A 299 8.90 -15.48 -1.60
N LYS A 300 7.89 -15.22 -2.42
CA LYS A 300 7.38 -16.24 -3.36
C LYS A 300 8.32 -16.41 -4.56
N TRP A 301 8.99 -15.34 -4.98
CA TRP A 301 9.77 -15.32 -6.22
C TRP A 301 11.24 -14.91 -6.06
N LEU A 302 11.62 -14.05 -5.11
CA LEU A 302 13.00 -13.64 -4.88
C LEU A 302 13.73 -14.70 -4.08
N LYS A 303 14.66 -15.43 -4.71
CA LYS A 303 15.37 -16.57 -4.11
C LYS A 303 16.53 -16.16 -3.22
N GLU A 304 17.33 -15.20 -3.68
CA GLU A 304 18.48 -14.66 -2.96
C GLU A 304 18.33 -13.13 -2.86
N ASP A 305 18.43 -12.58 -1.66
CA ASP A 305 18.21 -11.16 -1.42
C ASP A 305 19.35 -10.48 -0.64
N GLY A 306 20.49 -11.17 -0.47
CA GLY A 306 21.61 -10.62 0.30
C GLY A 306 21.23 -10.18 1.71
N GLY A 307 20.12 -10.72 2.24
CA GLY A 307 19.61 -10.33 3.56
C GLY A 307 18.82 -9.02 3.60
N LEU A 308 18.40 -8.46 2.46
CA LEU A 308 17.61 -7.23 2.41
C LEU A 308 16.23 -7.40 3.07
N PHE A 309 15.55 -8.53 2.84
CA PHE A 309 14.20 -8.78 3.35
C PHE A 309 14.19 -9.76 4.53
N ASN A 310 13.20 -9.62 5.40
CA ASN A 310 12.87 -10.59 6.45
C ASN A 310 11.93 -11.69 5.93
N GLU A 311 11.56 -12.65 6.78
CA GLU A 311 10.66 -13.77 6.42
C GLU A 311 9.28 -13.33 5.91
N LYS A 312 8.81 -12.14 6.31
CA LYS A 312 7.54 -11.56 5.86
C LYS A 312 7.66 -10.81 4.53
N GLY A 313 8.83 -10.80 3.88
CA GLY A 313 9.09 -10.06 2.65
C GLY A 313 9.10 -8.55 2.84
N MET A 314 9.43 -8.07 4.05
CA MET A 314 9.63 -6.65 4.38
C MET A 314 11.11 -6.38 4.59
N PRO A 315 11.63 -5.17 4.28
CA PRO A 315 13.03 -4.83 4.53
C PRO A 315 13.39 -5.01 6.01
N LYS A 316 14.59 -5.54 6.28
CA LYS A 316 15.11 -5.68 7.64
C LYS A 316 15.46 -4.32 8.25
N HIS A 317 16.00 -3.42 7.44
CA HIS A 317 16.32 -2.06 7.85
C HIS A 317 15.12 -1.14 7.69
N LYS A 318 14.99 -0.17 8.59
CA LYS A 318 13.97 0.87 8.50
C LYS A 318 14.47 2.04 7.65
N SER A 319 13.53 2.84 7.12
CA SER A 319 13.85 4.10 6.48
C SER A 319 14.80 4.95 7.38
N PRO A 320 15.86 5.57 6.81
CA PRO A 320 16.11 5.77 5.38
C PRO A 320 16.94 4.68 4.68
N ASN A 321 17.41 3.62 5.37
CA ASN A 321 18.39 2.65 4.85
C ASN A 321 17.77 1.32 4.38
N HIS A 322 16.48 1.31 4.08
CA HIS A 322 15.73 0.09 3.76
C HIS A 322 15.76 -0.29 2.27
N TRP A 323 16.11 0.63 1.38
CA TRP A 323 15.89 0.52 -0.05
C TRP A 323 17.05 -0.11 -0.86
N LYS A 324 18.24 -0.29 -0.25
CA LYS A 324 19.43 -0.82 -0.93
C LYS A 324 19.92 -2.11 -0.29
N GLY A 325 20.11 -3.14 -1.11
CA GLY A 325 20.73 -4.43 -0.78
C GLY A 325 22.09 -4.60 -1.43
N GLU A 326 22.55 -5.84 -1.51
CA GLU A 326 23.81 -6.24 -2.15
C GLU A 326 23.59 -6.53 -3.66
N ASN A 327 24.68 -6.59 -4.42
CA ASN A 327 24.71 -7.00 -5.82
C ASN A 327 23.73 -6.21 -6.72
N GLY A 328 23.56 -4.92 -6.48
CA GLY A 328 22.62 -4.11 -7.28
C GLY A 328 21.14 -4.42 -7.04
N LEU A 329 20.81 -5.02 -5.87
CA LEU A 329 19.42 -5.22 -5.44
C LEU A 329 18.88 -3.98 -4.75
N TYR A 330 17.68 -3.56 -5.16
CA TYR A 330 16.96 -2.44 -4.56
C TYR A 330 15.51 -2.80 -4.25
N CYS A 331 14.88 -2.05 -3.34
CA CYS A 331 13.44 -2.15 -3.14
C CYS A 331 12.82 -0.76 -2.98
N VAL A 332 11.61 -0.59 -3.51
CA VAL A 332 10.84 0.66 -3.51
C VAL A 332 9.41 0.42 -3.09
N GLY A 333 8.86 1.34 -2.27
CA GLY A 333 7.49 1.21 -1.77
C GLY A 333 7.32 0.30 -0.56
N PHE A 334 8.40 0.14 0.23
CA PHE A 334 8.44 -0.65 1.46
C PHE A 334 8.76 0.20 2.70
N ALA A 335 8.73 1.52 2.57
CA ALA A 335 9.06 2.44 3.65
C ALA A 335 7.97 2.57 4.72
N SER A 336 6.81 1.93 4.54
CA SER A 336 5.59 2.15 5.36
C SER A 336 5.18 3.63 5.47
N ALA A 337 5.57 4.44 4.47
CA ALA A 337 5.31 5.88 4.39
C ALA A 337 4.41 6.25 3.20
N GLY A 338 3.76 5.27 2.58
CA GLY A 338 2.89 5.45 1.43
C GLY A 338 3.60 6.09 0.23
N LEU A 339 2.88 6.90 -0.54
CA LEU A 339 3.40 7.53 -1.77
C LEU A 339 4.59 8.47 -1.52
N PHE A 340 4.66 9.11 -0.35
CA PHE A 340 5.82 9.93 0.02
C PHE A 340 7.11 9.12 0.12
N GLY A 341 7.05 7.93 0.73
CA GLY A 341 8.17 7.00 0.77
C GLY A 341 8.60 6.55 -0.63
N ILE A 342 7.64 6.21 -1.48
CA ILE A 342 7.87 5.84 -2.89
C ILE A 342 8.64 6.93 -3.64
N SER A 343 8.24 8.21 -3.48
CA SER A 343 8.88 9.33 -4.18
C SER A 343 10.35 9.49 -3.80
N ASN A 344 10.68 9.30 -2.52
CA ASN A 344 12.07 9.38 -2.05
C ASN A 344 12.91 8.18 -2.50
N ASP A 345 12.36 6.97 -2.34
CA ASP A 345 13.06 5.73 -2.70
C ASP A 345 13.38 5.70 -4.21
N ALA A 346 12.41 6.04 -5.06
CA ALA A 346 12.59 6.04 -6.51
C ALA A 346 13.72 6.98 -6.98
N LYS A 347 13.80 8.19 -6.40
CA LYS A 347 14.89 9.13 -6.67
C LYS A 347 16.24 8.61 -6.17
N ASN A 348 16.27 8.06 -4.95
CA ASN A 348 17.51 7.55 -4.36
C ASN A 348 18.07 6.39 -5.18
N ILE A 349 17.21 5.45 -5.59
CA ILE A 349 17.59 4.28 -6.40
C ILE A 349 18.11 4.75 -7.78
N ALA A 350 17.37 5.61 -8.48
CA ALA A 350 17.79 6.08 -9.79
C ALA A 350 19.12 6.83 -9.74
N ASN A 351 19.33 7.69 -8.75
CA ASN A 351 20.59 8.41 -8.57
C ASN A 351 21.75 7.49 -8.17
N ASP A 352 21.50 6.45 -7.36
CA ASP A 352 22.56 5.49 -6.98
C ASP A 352 22.98 4.64 -8.18
N ILE A 353 22.03 4.15 -8.98
CA ILE A 353 22.31 3.41 -10.22
C ILE A 353 23.05 4.30 -11.21
N PHE A 354 22.61 5.54 -11.40
CA PHE A 354 23.27 6.49 -12.30
C PHE A 354 24.76 6.66 -11.97
N ARG A 355 25.08 6.87 -10.68
CA ARG A 355 26.49 7.00 -10.25
C ARG A 355 27.33 5.76 -10.54
N ILE A 356 26.74 4.57 -10.47
CA ILE A 356 27.45 3.31 -10.72
C ILE A 356 27.65 3.13 -12.24
N VAL A 357 26.66 3.47 -13.05
CA VAL A 357 26.71 3.33 -14.52
C VAL A 357 27.61 4.39 -15.16
N ASP A 358 27.51 5.65 -14.72
CA ASP A 358 28.28 6.79 -15.23
C ASP A 358 29.77 6.75 -14.79
N GLY A 359 30.05 6.07 -13.68
CA GLY A 359 31.41 5.87 -13.16
C GLY A 359 32.16 4.66 -13.71
N LYS A 360 31.50 3.87 -14.61
CA LYS A 360 32.11 2.77 -15.38
C LYS A 360 32.64 3.28 -16.71
#